data_bb6f62ebe0ac5c30773aac887a6d0d3d
#
_entry.id   bb6f62ebe0ac5c30773aac887a6d0d3d
#
_cell.length_a   1.000
_cell.length_b   1.000
_cell.length_c   1.000
_cell.angle_alpha   90.00
_cell.angle_beta   90.00
_cell.angle_gamma   90.00
#
_symmetry.space_group_name_H-M   'P 1'
#
loop_
_entity.id
_entity.type
_entity.pdbx_description
1 polymer ?
#
loop_
_entity_poly.entity_id
_entity_poly.type
_entity_poly.pdbx_seq_one_letter_code
_entity_poly.pdbx_strand_id
1 'polypeptide(L)'
;MSRILLAEDDDSLRGFLTRALQRAGYEVRSCADGDEAMAALDEGPYDLLLTDIVMPGADGIEVAREAAARTPGLPIMFITGFAAVALSGANRAPEGAKVLSKPVQLREIVAEVEKMVAA
;
A
#
# COMPACT_ATOMS: atom_id res chain seq x y z
N MET A 1 7.13 16.89 -2.36
CA MET A 1 5.83 16.20 -2.28
C MET A 1 6.07 14.70 -2.10
N SER A 2 5.49 14.13 -1.07
CA SER A 2 5.67 12.70 -0.82
C SER A 2 4.94 11.87 -1.87
N ARG A 3 5.53 10.74 -2.25
CA ARG A 3 5.05 9.89 -3.32
C ARG A 3 4.61 8.53 -2.78
N ILE A 4 3.39 8.14 -3.12
CA ILE A 4 2.76 6.90 -2.63
C ILE A 4 2.54 5.95 -3.79
N LEU A 5 2.95 4.69 -3.61
CA LEU A 5 2.57 3.59 -4.50
C LEU A 5 1.32 2.94 -3.93
N LEU A 6 0.22 2.99 -4.68
CA LEU A 6 -1.06 2.42 -4.29
C LEU A 6 -1.38 1.22 -5.18
N ALA A 7 -1.70 0.08 -4.58
CA ALA A 7 -2.14 -1.10 -5.31
C ALA A 7 -3.48 -1.59 -4.75
N GLU A 8 -4.52 -1.53 -5.57
CA GLU A 8 -5.87 -1.92 -5.19
C GLU A 8 -6.64 -2.36 -6.43
N ASP A 9 -7.16 -3.57 -6.44
CA ASP A 9 -7.87 -4.13 -7.60
C ASP A 9 -9.33 -3.69 -7.71
N ASP A 10 -9.94 -3.22 -6.63
CA ASP A 10 -11.28 -2.64 -6.68
C ASP A 10 -11.19 -1.24 -7.30
N ASP A 11 -11.77 -1.07 -8.49
CA ASP A 11 -11.69 0.17 -9.24
C ASP A 11 -12.27 1.37 -8.48
N SER A 12 -13.40 1.18 -7.81
CA SER A 12 -14.05 2.25 -7.05
C SER A 12 -13.20 2.68 -5.85
N LEU A 13 -12.74 1.71 -5.09
CA LEU A 13 -11.90 1.99 -3.91
C LEU A 13 -10.57 2.61 -4.32
N ARG A 14 -9.94 2.10 -5.36
CA ARG A 14 -8.69 2.66 -5.89
C ARG A 14 -8.87 4.13 -6.28
N GLY A 15 -9.96 4.45 -6.97
CA GLY A 15 -10.27 5.83 -7.36
C GLY A 15 -10.51 6.74 -6.17
N PHE A 16 -11.24 6.29 -5.17
CA PHE A 16 -11.50 7.07 -3.96
C PHE A 16 -10.22 7.31 -3.17
N LEU A 17 -9.39 6.28 -3.00
CA LEU A 17 -8.11 6.40 -2.29
C LEU A 17 -7.16 7.36 -3.01
N THR A 18 -7.06 7.22 -4.32
CA THR A 18 -6.20 8.09 -5.13
C THR A 18 -6.59 9.56 -4.95
N ARG A 19 -7.88 9.87 -5.06
CA ARG A 19 -8.35 11.24 -4.92
C ARG A 19 -8.15 11.78 -3.50
N ALA A 20 -8.43 10.97 -2.49
CA ALA A 20 -8.27 11.40 -1.10
C ALA A 20 -6.81 11.71 -0.77
N LEU A 21 -5.88 10.87 -1.24
CA LEU A 21 -4.45 11.07 -1.01
C LEU A 21 -3.92 12.28 -1.81
N GLN A 22 -4.37 12.46 -3.04
CA GLN A 22 -3.99 13.64 -3.84
C GLN A 22 -4.47 14.94 -3.17
N ARG A 23 -5.68 14.95 -2.63
CA ARG A 23 -6.22 16.11 -1.90
C ARG A 23 -5.40 16.41 -0.64
N ALA A 24 -4.83 15.39 -0.03
CA ALA A 24 -3.97 15.56 1.13
C ALA A 24 -2.56 16.04 0.78
N GLY A 25 -2.26 16.20 -0.51
CA GLY A 25 -0.98 16.74 -0.97
C GLY A 25 0.05 15.71 -1.42
N TYR A 26 -0.36 14.44 -1.59
CA TYR A 26 0.55 13.38 -2.05
C TYR A 26 0.49 13.17 -3.55
N GLU A 27 1.61 12.77 -4.13
CA GLU A 27 1.67 12.24 -5.48
C GLU A 27 1.37 10.74 -5.39
N VAL A 28 0.46 10.23 -6.23
CA VAL A 28 0.02 8.83 -6.17
C VAL A 28 0.28 8.12 -7.49
N ARG A 29 1.01 7.00 -7.43
CA ARG A 29 1.11 6.06 -8.54
C ARG A 29 0.13 4.92 -8.24
N SER A 30 -1.01 4.91 -8.94
CA SER A 30 -2.05 3.92 -8.69
C SER A 30 -1.91 2.72 -9.62
N CYS A 31 -2.11 1.53 -9.07
CA CYS A 31 -1.99 0.25 -9.78
C CYS A 31 -3.23 -0.60 -9.52
N ALA A 32 -3.69 -1.31 -10.55
CA ALA A 32 -4.91 -2.11 -10.49
C ALA A 32 -4.68 -3.54 -10.01
N ASP A 33 -3.44 -4.00 -10.01
CA ASP A 33 -3.09 -5.36 -9.59
C ASP A 33 -1.64 -5.44 -9.11
N GLY A 34 -1.27 -6.61 -8.61
CA GLY A 34 0.06 -6.81 -8.04
C GLY A 34 1.19 -6.79 -9.07
N ASP A 35 0.94 -7.27 -10.28
CA ASP A 35 1.96 -7.28 -11.34
C ASP A 35 2.25 -5.85 -11.80
N GLU A 36 1.23 -5.02 -11.94
CA GLU A 36 1.39 -3.62 -12.26
C GLU A 36 2.18 -2.90 -11.14
N ALA A 37 1.87 -3.23 -9.87
CA ALA A 37 2.58 -2.65 -8.74
C ALA A 37 4.05 -3.07 -8.72
N MET A 38 4.37 -4.34 -9.01
CA MET A 38 5.75 -4.80 -9.10
C MET A 38 6.53 -4.03 -10.17
N ALA A 39 5.92 -3.82 -11.34
CA ALA A 39 6.53 -3.03 -12.41
C ALA A 39 6.72 -1.57 -12.01
N ALA A 40 5.75 -1.01 -11.29
CA ALA A 40 5.80 0.38 -10.84
C ALA A 40 6.90 0.65 -9.80
N LEU A 41 7.39 -0.40 -9.12
CA LEU A 41 8.53 -0.24 -8.21
C LEU A 41 9.79 0.28 -8.93
N ASP A 42 9.92 0.01 -10.22
CA ASP A 42 11.05 0.53 -11.01
C ASP A 42 10.98 2.03 -11.24
N GLU A 43 9.80 2.62 -11.03
CA GLU A 43 9.58 4.07 -11.20
C GLU A 43 9.88 4.86 -9.92
N GLY A 44 10.28 4.17 -8.85
CA GLY A 44 10.53 4.81 -7.56
C GLY A 44 11.60 5.90 -7.60
N PRO A 45 11.94 6.48 -6.46
CA PRO A 45 11.57 6.03 -5.12
C PRO A 45 10.17 6.43 -4.68
N TYR A 46 9.67 5.74 -3.65
CA TYR A 46 8.40 6.05 -3.00
C TYR A 46 8.62 6.33 -1.51
N ASP A 47 7.69 7.06 -0.91
CA ASP A 47 7.72 7.39 0.52
C ASP A 47 6.82 6.48 1.35
N LEU A 48 5.90 5.77 0.68
CA LEU A 48 5.00 4.81 1.31
C LEU A 48 4.41 3.87 0.27
N LEU A 49 4.22 2.61 0.67
CA LEU A 49 3.43 1.64 -0.08
C LEU A 49 2.10 1.41 0.64
N LEU A 50 1.01 1.57 -0.09
CA LEU A 50 -0.35 1.28 0.38
C LEU A 50 -0.95 0.23 -0.55
N THR A 51 -1.23 -0.96 -0.04
CA THR A 51 -1.68 -2.07 -0.90
C THR A 51 -2.72 -2.96 -0.23
N ASP A 52 -3.61 -3.53 -1.04
CA ASP A 52 -4.40 -4.68 -0.60
C ASP A 52 -3.48 -5.92 -0.62
N ILE A 53 -3.90 -6.98 0.03
CA ILE A 53 -3.17 -8.26 0.06
C ILE A 53 -3.59 -9.14 -1.10
N VAL A 54 -4.88 -9.37 -1.27
CA VAL A 54 -5.40 -10.29 -2.29
C VAL A 54 -5.71 -9.52 -3.57
N MET A 55 -4.90 -9.76 -4.59
CA MET A 55 -5.02 -9.11 -5.91
C MET A 55 -4.63 -10.11 -7.00
N PRO A 56 -5.10 -9.91 -8.26
CA PRO A 56 -4.59 -10.69 -9.38
C PRO A 56 -3.08 -10.46 -9.57
N GLY A 57 -2.39 -11.49 -10.01
CA GLY A 57 -0.93 -11.47 -10.17
C GLY A 57 -0.22 -11.61 -8.84
N ALA A 58 0.83 -10.84 -8.60
CA ALA A 58 1.54 -10.83 -7.33
C ALA A 58 0.60 -10.32 -6.23
N ASP A 59 0.59 -10.97 -5.07
CA ASP A 59 -0.21 -10.48 -3.95
C ASP A 59 0.48 -9.29 -3.25
N GLY A 60 -0.27 -8.60 -2.38
CA GLY A 60 0.25 -7.41 -1.71
C GLY A 60 1.44 -7.69 -0.80
N ILE A 61 1.54 -8.87 -0.24
CA ILE A 61 2.68 -9.24 0.61
C ILE A 61 3.95 -9.39 -0.24
N GLU A 62 3.85 -10.01 -1.41
CA GLU A 62 4.97 -10.11 -2.35
C GLU A 62 5.45 -8.72 -2.78
N VAL A 63 4.51 -7.84 -3.13
CA VAL A 63 4.84 -6.45 -3.51
C VAL A 63 5.54 -5.73 -2.35
N ALA A 64 5.02 -5.87 -1.15
CA ALA A 64 5.59 -5.23 0.04
C ALA A 64 7.00 -5.73 0.35
N ARG A 65 7.23 -7.04 0.21
CA ARG A 65 8.56 -7.63 0.46
C ARG A 65 9.58 -7.14 -0.56
N GLU A 66 9.20 -7.06 -1.82
CA GLU A 66 10.07 -6.51 -2.86
C GLU A 66 10.35 -5.04 -2.63
N ALA A 67 9.32 -4.26 -2.28
CA ALA A 67 9.47 -2.84 -1.97
C ALA A 67 10.42 -2.62 -0.79
N ALA A 68 10.29 -3.41 0.27
CA ALA A 68 11.14 -3.34 1.46
C ALA A 68 12.59 -3.72 1.15
N ALA A 69 12.80 -4.69 0.24
CA ALA A 69 14.14 -5.09 -0.18
C ALA A 69 14.84 -3.97 -0.97
N ARG A 70 14.09 -3.27 -1.82
CA ARG A 70 14.63 -2.16 -2.61
C ARG A 70 14.85 -0.89 -1.78
N THR A 71 13.97 -0.64 -0.82
CA THR A 71 14.01 0.56 0.02
C THR A 71 13.84 0.13 1.47
N PRO A 72 14.93 -0.25 2.15
CA PRO A 72 14.87 -0.61 3.57
C PRO A 72 14.29 0.55 4.39
N GLY A 73 13.34 0.21 5.26
CA GLY A 73 12.66 1.22 6.09
C GLY A 73 11.48 1.91 5.41
N LEU A 74 11.13 1.54 4.18
CA LEU A 74 9.95 2.10 3.52
C LEU A 74 8.69 1.82 4.36
N PRO A 75 7.91 2.84 4.71
CA PRO A 75 6.62 2.63 5.37
C PRO A 75 5.67 1.82 4.49
N ILE A 76 5.05 0.79 5.07
CA ILE A 76 4.13 -0.11 4.37
C ILE A 76 2.83 -0.18 5.13
N MET A 77 1.71 0.01 4.42
CA MET A 77 0.37 -0.12 4.95
C MET A 77 -0.45 -1.07 4.08
N PHE A 78 -1.10 -2.02 4.72
CA PHE A 78 -2.07 -2.88 4.07
C PHE A 78 -3.49 -2.45 4.42
N ILE A 79 -4.38 -2.48 3.42
CA ILE A 79 -5.81 -2.32 3.63
C ILE A 79 -6.45 -3.58 3.07
N THR A 80 -7.01 -4.42 3.92
CA THR A 80 -7.46 -5.74 3.47
C THR A 80 -8.61 -6.30 4.30
N GLY A 81 -9.44 -7.16 3.68
CA GLY A 81 -10.39 -8.00 4.40
C GLY A 81 -9.76 -9.25 5.00
N PHE A 82 -8.48 -9.48 4.76
CA PHE A 82 -7.76 -10.69 5.15
C PHE A 82 -6.56 -10.37 6.06
N ALA A 83 -6.81 -9.55 7.10
CA ALA A 83 -5.74 -9.05 7.97
C ALA A 83 -4.89 -10.16 8.61
N ALA A 84 -5.52 -11.29 8.96
CA ALA A 84 -4.81 -12.41 9.57
C ALA A 84 -3.73 -13.02 8.67
N VAL A 85 -3.90 -12.93 7.34
CA VAL A 85 -2.94 -13.45 6.37
C VAL A 85 -1.62 -12.69 6.43
N ALA A 86 -1.69 -11.39 6.69
CA ALA A 86 -0.49 -10.54 6.76
C ALA A 86 0.38 -10.87 7.98
N LEU A 87 -0.21 -11.50 9.01
CA LEU A 87 0.43 -11.71 10.30
C LEU A 87 0.91 -13.15 10.52
N SER A 88 0.67 -14.05 9.58
CA SER A 88 0.94 -15.47 9.79
C SER A 88 1.77 -16.11 8.68
N GLY A 89 2.47 -17.18 9.04
CA GLY A 89 3.18 -18.04 8.10
C GLY A 89 4.49 -17.48 7.57
N ALA A 90 5.08 -18.22 6.64
CA ALA A 90 6.38 -17.86 6.03
C ALA A 90 6.28 -16.65 5.09
N ASN A 91 5.07 -16.35 4.61
CA ASN A 91 4.83 -15.24 3.68
C ASN A 91 4.16 -14.05 4.36
N ARG A 92 4.46 -13.86 5.63
CA ARG A 92 3.90 -12.72 6.37
C ARG A 92 4.46 -11.39 5.88
N ALA A 93 3.74 -10.31 6.18
CA ALA A 93 4.14 -8.96 5.86
C ALA A 93 5.51 -8.61 6.46
N PRO A 94 6.24 -7.68 5.82
CA PRO A 94 7.47 -7.15 6.39
C PRO A 94 7.25 -6.60 7.80
N GLU A 95 8.27 -6.71 8.64
CA GLU A 95 8.23 -6.19 10.00
C GLU A 95 7.96 -4.68 10.00
N GLY A 96 7.09 -4.23 10.90
CA GLY A 96 6.73 -2.81 11.01
C GLY A 96 5.59 -2.36 10.09
N ALA A 97 5.07 -3.24 9.24
CA ALA A 97 3.95 -2.89 8.38
C ALA A 97 2.67 -2.65 9.22
N LYS A 98 1.92 -1.64 8.82
CA LYS A 98 0.61 -1.33 9.41
C LYS A 98 -0.47 -2.08 8.64
N VAL A 99 -1.41 -2.69 9.35
CA VAL A 99 -2.53 -3.40 8.71
C VAL A 99 -3.85 -2.77 9.17
N LEU A 100 -4.66 -2.32 8.21
CA LEU A 100 -6.01 -1.84 8.44
C LEU A 100 -7.00 -2.82 7.82
N SER A 101 -7.97 -3.27 8.60
CA SER A 101 -8.99 -4.20 8.11
C SER A 101 -10.13 -3.45 7.43
N LYS A 102 -10.58 -3.98 6.28
CA LYS A 102 -11.77 -3.47 5.61
C LYS A 102 -13.03 -3.88 6.42
N PRO A 103 -14.06 -3.03 6.46
CA PRO A 103 -14.18 -1.72 5.82
C PRO A 103 -13.47 -0.63 6.61
N VAL A 104 -12.87 0.34 5.92
CA VAL A 104 -12.21 1.50 6.56
C VAL A 104 -12.75 2.79 5.95
N GLN A 105 -12.67 3.88 6.72
CA GLN A 105 -13.04 5.20 6.23
C GLN A 105 -11.83 5.88 5.58
N LEU A 106 -12.07 6.62 4.49
CA LEU A 106 -11.00 7.29 3.76
C LEU A 106 -10.19 8.24 4.63
N ARG A 107 -10.84 9.01 5.50
CA ARG A 107 -10.13 9.94 6.39
C ARG A 107 -9.25 9.22 7.41
N GLU A 108 -9.63 8.02 7.83
CA GLU A 108 -8.80 7.19 8.70
C GLU A 108 -7.53 6.75 7.99
N ILE A 109 -7.67 6.34 6.73
CA ILE A 109 -6.52 5.95 5.89
C ILE A 109 -5.58 7.14 5.70
N VAL A 110 -6.11 8.30 5.35
CA VAL A 110 -5.30 9.52 5.14
C VAL A 110 -4.57 9.90 6.42
N ALA A 111 -5.25 9.84 7.58
CA ALA A 111 -4.64 10.16 8.86
C ALA A 111 -3.48 9.20 9.19
N GLU A 112 -3.65 7.90 8.96
CA GLU A 112 -2.59 6.92 9.18
C GLU A 112 -1.42 7.10 8.21
N VAL A 113 -1.71 7.40 6.94
CA VAL A 113 -0.67 7.71 5.95
C VAL A 113 0.15 8.92 6.40
N GLU A 114 -0.50 9.98 6.84
CA GLU A 114 0.19 11.19 7.33
C GLU A 114 1.13 10.87 8.48
N LYS A 115 0.70 10.04 9.43
CA LYS A 115 1.54 9.63 10.55
C LYS A 115 2.76 8.84 10.09
N MET A 116 2.59 7.92 9.14
CA MET A 116 3.66 7.05 8.67
C MET A 116 4.68 7.81 7.83
N VAL A 117 4.22 8.73 7.00
CA VAL A 117 5.11 9.53 6.14
C VAL A 117 5.88 10.56 6.96
N ALA A 118 5.28 11.10 8.02
CA ALA A 118 5.92 12.09 8.89
C ALA A 118 6.93 11.49 9.87
N ALA A 119 6.85 10.18 10.09
CA ALA A 119 7.70 9.51 11.09
C ALA A 119 9.17 9.44 10.70
#